data_2008506fff65e9708b863dc69939a1c3
#
_entry.id   2008506fff65e9708b863dc69939a1c3
#
_cell.length_a   1.000
_cell.length_b   1.000
_cell.length_c   1.000
_cell.angle_alpha   90.00
_cell.angle_beta   90.00
_cell.angle_gamma   90.00
#
_symmetry.space_group_name_H-M   'P 1'
#
loop_
_entity.id
_entity.type
_entity.pdbx_description
1 polymer ?
#
loop_
_entity_poly.entity_id
_entity_poly.type
_entity_poly.pdbx_seq_one_letter_code
_entity_poly.pdbx_strand_id
1 'polypeptide(L)'
;MRMESFFLRHRTLVFILVLCGVTAFASNRQNVASADSITKIHYHCASMEEGQRLIVANTDYYNSLTQMDLDWRMRKKGATKEELVDFAKSCVQEFTDKEKERIAGAIAYIEKRLHDMGANLPFPKDDIVFIKTNMKEEGDAGAYTHKTEIYIGASVVRCNESEDGIIRLVGVSNVQLYRLVAHELFHCLTRNSPEFRRGIYKLIGFTVMDKDIVFAPAIQQKILNNPDVEHIDNYAEFTIKGKKRKCELVVLYTHSWEEAVAEEGEGATFFDYNQSVLVPIDKPNKYYPIEEASDFWDVIGHNTEYVLAPEETLADNFSCAVMYGPGRNSNIASAKEKEESQIKYHTPQLIDDIILFLKKY
;
A
#
# COMPACT_ATOMS: atom_id res chain seq x y z
N MET A 1 19.31 26.36 25.44
CA MET A 1 19.74 26.20 24.06
C MET A 1 18.87 25.09 23.53
N ARG A 2 17.72 25.44 22.92
CA ARG A 2 16.73 24.50 22.40
C ARG A 2 17.19 24.06 21.01
N MET A 3 17.36 22.75 20.81
CA MET A 3 17.52 22.15 19.49
C MET A 3 16.10 22.04 18.89
N GLU A 4 15.86 22.80 17.83
CA GLU A 4 14.64 22.70 17.05
C GLU A 4 14.68 21.42 16.21
N SER A 5 13.73 20.54 16.47
CA SER A 5 13.45 19.38 15.64
C SER A 5 12.72 19.82 14.38
N PHE A 6 13.37 19.61 13.23
CA PHE A 6 12.79 19.86 11.92
C PHE A 6 11.82 18.72 11.58
N PHE A 7 10.56 18.86 11.92
CA PHE A 7 9.49 18.03 11.38
C PHE A 7 8.99 18.63 10.07
N LEU A 8 9.30 17.94 8.97
CA LEU A 8 8.80 18.28 7.64
C LEU A 8 7.31 17.88 7.59
N ARG A 9 6.42 18.86 7.67
CA ARG A 9 4.99 18.68 7.49
C ARG A 9 4.71 18.34 6.03
N HIS A 10 4.22 17.15 5.75
CA HIS A 10 3.73 16.79 4.43
C HIS A 10 2.33 17.39 4.24
N ARG A 11 2.29 18.63 3.82
CA ARG A 11 1.08 19.21 3.21
C ARG A 11 1.02 18.76 1.77
N THR A 12 -0.11 18.17 1.40
CA THR A 12 -0.63 17.87 0.06
C THR A 12 0.10 18.60 -1.06
N LEU A 13 0.93 17.88 -1.82
CA LEU A 13 1.52 18.39 -3.05
C LEU A 13 0.56 18.12 -4.21
N VAL A 14 -0.11 19.18 -4.66
CA VAL A 14 -0.84 19.21 -5.93
C VAL A 14 0.17 19.36 -7.06
N PHE A 15 0.29 18.35 -7.93
CA PHE A 15 1.13 18.41 -9.12
C PHE A 15 0.31 18.79 -10.35
N ILE A 16 0.83 19.77 -11.08
CA ILE A 16 0.28 20.31 -12.34
C ILE A 16 0.78 19.48 -13.52
N LEU A 17 -0.17 19.13 -14.41
CA LEU A 17 -0.01 18.37 -15.66
C LEU A 17 0.53 19.21 -16.81
N VAL A 18 1.29 18.58 -17.70
CA VAL A 18 1.37 18.95 -19.12
C VAL A 18 1.32 17.69 -20.00
N LEU A 19 0.43 17.73 -21.00
CA LEU A 19 0.14 16.70 -22.01
C LEU A 19 1.14 16.73 -23.18
N CYS A 20 1.41 15.57 -23.79
CA CYS A 20 1.30 15.25 -25.22
C CYS A 20 2.23 14.14 -25.74
N GLY A 21 1.66 13.31 -26.60
CA GLY A 21 2.28 12.84 -27.83
C GLY A 21 2.72 11.37 -27.92
N VAL A 22 1.88 10.58 -28.56
CA VAL A 22 2.16 9.21 -29.04
C VAL A 22 2.95 9.25 -30.33
N THR A 23 4.04 8.50 -30.45
CA THR A 23 4.53 7.96 -31.73
C THR A 23 5.16 6.60 -31.53
N ALA A 24 4.73 5.66 -32.38
CA ALA A 24 5.18 4.28 -32.43
C ALA A 24 6.53 4.16 -33.15
N PHE A 25 7.38 3.23 -32.73
CA PHE A 25 8.40 2.62 -33.59
C PHE A 25 8.52 1.11 -33.33
N ALA A 26 8.65 0.39 -34.43
CA ALA A 26 8.60 -1.04 -34.54
C ALA A 26 10.00 -1.73 -34.49
N SER A 27 9.95 -2.96 -34.05
CA SER A 27 10.76 -4.13 -34.47
C SER A 27 12.23 -4.25 -34.09
N ASN A 28 12.53 -5.23 -33.23
CA ASN A 28 13.40 -6.32 -33.68
C ASN A 28 13.05 -7.65 -32.99
N ARG A 29 12.84 -8.68 -33.80
CA ARG A 29 12.54 -10.05 -33.37
C ARG A 29 13.84 -10.76 -33.03
N GLN A 30 13.87 -11.47 -31.90
CA GLN A 30 14.40 -12.84 -31.82
C GLN A 30 14.09 -13.51 -30.47
N ASN A 31 13.62 -14.72 -30.59
CA ASN A 31 13.28 -15.76 -29.63
C ASN A 31 11.80 -15.78 -29.17
N VAL A 32 11.09 -16.59 -30.00
CA VAL A 32 9.78 -17.14 -29.69
C VAL A 32 9.96 -18.15 -28.54
N ALA A 33 9.74 -17.73 -27.32
CA ALA A 33 9.23 -18.60 -26.27
C ALA A 33 7.71 -18.59 -26.41
N SER A 34 7.12 -19.76 -26.29
CA SER A 34 5.72 -20.07 -26.57
C SER A 34 4.77 -18.95 -26.11
N ALA A 35 3.98 -18.47 -27.08
CA ALA A 35 2.79 -17.68 -26.80
C ALA A 35 1.83 -18.59 -26.00
N ASP A 36 1.79 -18.41 -24.67
CA ASP A 36 0.66 -18.77 -23.82
C ASP A 36 1.04 -18.63 -22.34
N SER A 37 0.68 -17.58 -21.80
CA SER A 37 0.01 -17.23 -20.53
C SER A 37 0.39 -15.83 -20.10
N ILE A 38 -0.29 -14.85 -20.69
CA ILE A 38 -0.34 -13.51 -20.13
C ILE A 38 -0.96 -13.67 -18.74
N THR A 39 -0.32 -13.14 -17.69
CA THR A 39 -0.96 -12.99 -16.38
C THR A 39 -2.31 -12.32 -16.59
N LYS A 40 -3.38 -13.01 -16.29
CA LYS A 40 -4.73 -12.47 -16.37
C LYS A 40 -5.24 -12.17 -14.97
N ILE A 41 -5.64 -10.93 -14.76
CA ILE A 41 -6.23 -10.47 -13.50
C ILE A 41 -7.74 -10.44 -13.68
N HIS A 42 -8.43 -11.34 -12.98
CA HIS A 42 -9.89 -11.35 -12.94
C HIS A 42 -10.38 -10.33 -11.92
N TYR A 43 -11.28 -9.45 -12.33
CA TYR A 43 -11.79 -8.40 -11.45
C TYR A 43 -13.16 -7.90 -11.91
N HIS A 44 -13.87 -7.27 -10.98
CA HIS A 44 -15.01 -6.43 -11.31
C HIS A 44 -15.11 -5.23 -10.35
N CYS A 45 -15.89 -4.23 -10.72
CA CYS A 45 -16.21 -3.10 -9.86
C CYS A 45 -17.58 -3.38 -9.21
N ALA A 46 -17.61 -3.43 -7.89
CA ALA A 46 -18.83 -3.69 -7.13
C ALA A 46 -19.88 -2.61 -7.35
N SER A 47 -21.14 -3.00 -7.31
CA SER A 47 -22.24 -2.06 -7.08
C SER A 47 -22.18 -1.52 -5.65
N MET A 48 -22.87 -0.41 -5.38
CA MET A 48 -22.95 0.14 -4.02
C MET A 48 -23.52 -0.90 -3.03
N GLU A 49 -24.54 -1.65 -3.40
CA GLU A 49 -25.13 -2.68 -2.55
C GLU A 49 -24.16 -3.83 -2.25
N GLU A 50 -23.43 -4.30 -3.27
CA GLU A 50 -22.40 -5.31 -3.10
C GLU A 50 -21.27 -4.81 -2.20
N GLY A 51 -20.73 -3.61 -2.46
CA GLY A 51 -19.69 -2.99 -1.64
C GLY A 51 -20.12 -2.83 -0.19
N GLN A 52 -21.35 -2.39 0.06
CA GLN A 52 -21.91 -2.30 1.41
C GLN A 52 -22.00 -3.65 2.13
N ARG A 53 -22.31 -4.71 1.41
CA ARG A 53 -22.33 -6.07 1.95
C ARG A 53 -20.91 -6.56 2.29
N LEU A 54 -19.95 -6.31 1.40
CA LEU A 54 -18.57 -6.77 1.56
C LEU A 54 -17.85 -6.03 2.68
N ILE A 55 -17.96 -4.70 2.76
CA ILE A 55 -17.27 -3.92 3.79
C ILE A 55 -17.65 -4.34 5.20
N VAL A 56 -18.92 -4.64 5.46
CA VAL A 56 -19.38 -5.09 6.78
C VAL A 56 -19.03 -6.56 7.07
N ALA A 57 -18.67 -7.35 6.05
CA ALA A 57 -18.30 -8.75 6.20
C ALA A 57 -16.85 -8.96 6.68
N ASN A 58 -16.04 -7.91 6.76
CA ASN A 58 -14.64 -7.96 7.23
C ASN A 58 -14.53 -8.05 8.76
N THR A 59 -15.23 -9.02 9.35
CA THR A 59 -15.37 -9.17 10.81
C THR A 59 -14.04 -9.39 11.50
N ASP A 60 -13.06 -10.07 10.87
CA ASP A 60 -11.76 -10.34 11.45
C ASP A 60 -10.99 -9.03 11.65
N TYR A 61 -11.01 -8.15 10.65
CA TYR A 61 -10.43 -6.81 10.76
C TYR A 61 -11.08 -6.00 11.87
N TYR A 62 -12.41 -5.84 11.86
CA TYR A 62 -13.12 -5.08 12.90
C TYR A 62 -12.92 -5.67 14.30
N ASN A 63 -12.71 -6.98 14.42
CA ASN A 63 -12.43 -7.63 15.70
C ASN A 63 -10.98 -7.40 16.19
N SER A 64 -10.03 -7.12 15.31
CA SER A 64 -8.64 -6.82 15.67
C SER A 64 -8.45 -5.38 16.14
N LEU A 65 -9.36 -4.46 15.81
CA LEU A 65 -9.25 -3.05 16.13
C LEU A 65 -9.18 -2.79 17.64
N THR A 66 -8.24 -1.95 18.03
CA THR A 66 -8.11 -1.45 19.40
C THR A 66 -9.09 -0.30 19.67
N GLN A 67 -9.27 0.10 20.94
CA GLN A 67 -10.06 1.30 21.24
C GLN A 67 -9.45 2.56 20.60
N MET A 68 -8.13 2.64 20.50
CA MET A 68 -7.48 3.75 19.81
C MET A 68 -7.81 3.78 18.32
N ASP A 69 -7.84 2.63 17.65
CA ASP A 69 -8.26 2.53 16.25
C ASP A 69 -9.68 3.06 16.04
N LEU A 70 -10.60 2.65 16.91
CA LEU A 70 -12.00 3.07 16.85
C LEU A 70 -12.15 4.58 17.06
N ASP A 71 -11.50 5.12 18.10
CA ASP A 71 -11.59 6.53 18.44
C ASP A 71 -11.02 7.41 17.32
N TRP A 72 -9.89 7.03 16.73
CA TRP A 72 -9.28 7.76 15.63
C TRP A 72 -10.11 7.73 14.35
N ARG A 73 -10.66 6.56 13.96
CA ARG A 73 -11.46 6.43 12.73
C ARG A 73 -12.79 7.15 12.85
N MET A 74 -13.41 7.07 14.03
CA MET A 74 -14.69 7.73 14.31
C MET A 74 -14.54 9.18 14.74
N ARG A 75 -13.29 9.67 14.98
CA ARG A 75 -13.01 10.99 15.53
C ARG A 75 -13.83 11.28 16.79
N LYS A 76 -13.89 10.29 17.68
CA LYS A 76 -14.76 10.30 18.83
C LYS A 76 -14.21 9.40 19.92
N LYS A 77 -14.10 9.91 21.15
CA LYS A 77 -13.76 9.09 22.32
C LYS A 77 -14.81 8.03 22.62
N GLY A 78 -14.36 6.80 22.88
CA GLY A 78 -15.23 5.69 23.26
C GLY A 78 -16.12 5.24 22.11
N ALA A 79 -15.66 5.37 20.88
CA ALA A 79 -16.33 4.85 19.70
C ALA A 79 -16.50 3.33 19.79
N THR A 80 -17.60 2.81 19.27
CA THR A 80 -17.85 1.37 19.24
C THR A 80 -17.57 0.79 17.85
N LYS A 81 -17.36 -0.51 17.82
CA LYS A 81 -17.18 -1.25 16.58
C LYS A 81 -18.42 -1.15 15.67
N GLU A 82 -19.59 -1.27 16.26
CA GLU A 82 -20.87 -1.18 15.56
C GLU A 82 -21.02 0.19 14.88
N GLU A 83 -20.67 1.28 15.59
CA GLU A 83 -20.67 2.62 15.01
C GLU A 83 -19.73 2.72 13.81
N LEU A 84 -18.51 2.15 13.90
CA LEU A 84 -17.55 2.15 12.80
C LEU A 84 -18.03 1.32 11.61
N VAL A 85 -18.61 0.14 11.85
CA VAL A 85 -19.15 -0.74 10.78
C VAL A 85 -20.29 -0.04 10.03
N ASP A 86 -21.22 0.59 10.76
CA ASP A 86 -22.32 1.35 10.14
C ASP A 86 -21.80 2.58 9.38
N PHE A 87 -20.77 3.25 9.92
CA PHE A 87 -20.12 4.37 9.25
C PHE A 87 -19.41 3.92 7.98
N ALA A 88 -18.59 2.87 8.04
CA ALA A 88 -17.89 2.31 6.88
C ALA A 88 -18.87 1.91 5.76
N LYS A 89 -19.98 1.26 6.11
CA LYS A 89 -21.07 0.97 5.17
C LYS A 89 -21.59 2.23 4.47
N SER A 90 -21.73 3.32 5.20
CA SER A 90 -22.22 4.60 4.65
C SER A 90 -21.22 5.31 3.73
N CYS A 91 -19.94 4.94 3.84
CA CYS A 91 -18.87 5.51 3.01
C CYS A 91 -18.83 4.94 1.58
N VAL A 92 -19.46 3.78 1.35
CA VAL A 92 -19.48 3.13 0.03
C VAL A 92 -20.24 3.94 -1.01
N GLN A 93 -19.71 4.01 -2.22
CA GLN A 93 -20.25 4.79 -3.34
C GLN A 93 -20.34 3.95 -4.60
N GLU A 94 -21.20 4.36 -5.54
CA GLU A 94 -21.31 3.76 -6.87
C GLU A 94 -20.20 4.27 -7.80
N PHE A 95 -19.63 3.38 -8.61
CA PHE A 95 -18.71 3.78 -9.68
C PHE A 95 -19.46 4.34 -10.88
N THR A 96 -18.96 5.42 -11.47
CA THR A 96 -19.34 5.84 -12.83
C THR A 96 -18.64 4.96 -13.86
N ASP A 97 -19.17 4.90 -15.09
CA ASP A 97 -18.57 4.11 -16.18
C ASP A 97 -17.13 4.56 -16.49
N LYS A 98 -16.84 5.86 -16.41
CA LYS A 98 -15.50 6.41 -16.61
C LYS A 98 -14.51 6.01 -15.52
N GLU A 99 -14.95 5.92 -14.29
CA GLU A 99 -14.13 5.42 -13.19
C GLU A 99 -13.81 3.94 -13.39
N LYS A 100 -14.80 3.15 -13.86
CA LYS A 100 -14.59 1.74 -14.25
C LYS A 100 -13.59 1.62 -15.41
N GLU A 101 -13.68 2.48 -16.42
CA GLU A 101 -12.70 2.53 -17.51
C GLU A 101 -11.28 2.85 -17.03
N ARG A 102 -11.13 3.74 -16.04
CA ARG A 102 -9.82 4.02 -15.44
C ARG A 102 -9.24 2.81 -14.71
N ILE A 103 -10.05 2.08 -13.96
CA ILE A 103 -9.62 0.82 -13.31
C ILE A 103 -9.23 -0.21 -14.39
N ALA A 104 -10.04 -0.38 -15.43
CA ALA A 104 -9.73 -1.26 -16.56
C ALA A 104 -8.39 -0.90 -17.23
N GLY A 105 -8.14 0.39 -17.41
CA GLY A 105 -6.87 0.90 -17.94
C GLY A 105 -5.68 0.58 -17.03
N ALA A 106 -5.84 0.66 -15.71
CA ALA A 106 -4.82 0.29 -14.74
C ALA A 106 -4.49 -1.21 -14.82
N ILE A 107 -5.52 -2.06 -14.80
CA ILE A 107 -5.35 -3.52 -14.89
C ILE A 107 -4.65 -3.91 -16.21
N ALA A 108 -5.14 -3.41 -17.34
CA ALA A 108 -4.54 -3.71 -18.65
C ALA A 108 -3.06 -3.26 -18.74
N TYR A 109 -2.73 -2.12 -18.15
CA TYR A 109 -1.35 -1.63 -18.09
C TYR A 109 -0.47 -2.54 -17.25
N ILE A 110 -0.94 -2.95 -16.06
CA ILE A 110 -0.20 -3.83 -15.14
C ILE A 110 -0.01 -5.22 -15.76
N GLU A 111 -1.06 -5.83 -16.35
CA GLU A 111 -0.97 -7.09 -17.07
C GLU A 111 0.11 -7.03 -18.17
N LYS A 112 0.09 -5.94 -18.96
CA LYS A 112 1.11 -5.72 -19.99
C LYS A 112 2.51 -5.62 -19.41
N ARG A 113 2.70 -4.88 -18.32
CA ARG A 113 4.01 -4.72 -17.67
C ARG A 113 4.54 -6.05 -17.13
N LEU A 114 3.70 -6.85 -16.48
CA LEU A 114 4.05 -8.19 -16.00
C LEU A 114 4.42 -9.12 -17.16
N HIS A 115 3.64 -9.11 -18.25
CA HIS A 115 3.96 -9.85 -19.46
C HIS A 115 5.31 -9.42 -20.07
N ASP A 116 5.56 -8.12 -20.22
CA ASP A 116 6.81 -7.59 -20.76
C ASP A 116 8.03 -7.96 -19.87
N MET A 117 7.81 -8.15 -18.58
CA MET A 117 8.82 -8.65 -17.64
C MET A 117 9.01 -10.18 -17.72
N GLY A 118 8.11 -10.92 -18.34
CA GLY A 118 8.09 -12.38 -18.35
C GLY A 118 7.65 -12.97 -16.99
N ALA A 119 6.77 -12.29 -16.26
CA ALA A 119 6.24 -12.72 -14.97
C ALA A 119 4.79 -13.20 -15.14
N ASN A 120 4.47 -14.38 -14.57
CA ASN A 120 3.12 -14.95 -14.54
C ASN A 120 2.72 -15.19 -13.07
N LEU A 121 2.22 -14.14 -12.42
CA LEU A 121 2.03 -14.12 -10.98
C LEU A 121 0.77 -14.90 -10.54
N PRO A 122 0.80 -15.48 -9.32
CA PRO A 122 -0.30 -16.30 -8.80
C PRO A 122 -1.43 -15.42 -8.23
N PHE A 123 -2.08 -14.62 -9.10
CA PHE A 123 -3.26 -13.87 -8.70
C PHE A 123 -4.42 -14.80 -8.32
N PRO A 124 -5.38 -14.34 -7.52
CA PRO A 124 -6.60 -15.08 -7.23
C PRO A 124 -7.29 -15.53 -8.51
N LYS A 125 -7.87 -16.74 -8.47
CA LYS A 125 -8.68 -17.27 -9.59
C LYS A 125 -10.07 -16.65 -9.58
N ASP A 126 -10.57 -16.32 -8.40
CA ASP A 126 -11.81 -15.57 -8.22
C ASP A 126 -11.56 -14.09 -8.47
N ASP A 127 -12.59 -13.34 -8.76
CA ASP A 127 -12.49 -11.94 -9.05
C ASP A 127 -11.93 -11.13 -7.88
N ILE A 128 -10.98 -10.25 -8.17
CA ILE A 128 -10.62 -9.15 -7.30
C ILE A 128 -11.72 -8.10 -7.40
N VAL A 129 -12.26 -7.69 -6.28
CA VAL A 129 -13.42 -6.80 -6.24
C VAL A 129 -12.98 -5.37 -5.92
N PHE A 130 -13.18 -4.43 -6.84
CA PHE A 130 -12.97 -3.02 -6.56
C PHE A 130 -14.23 -2.41 -5.93
N ILE A 131 -14.07 -1.76 -4.79
CA ILE A 131 -15.15 -1.10 -4.03
C ILE A 131 -14.78 0.37 -3.89
N LYS A 132 -15.66 1.26 -4.33
CA LYS A 132 -15.44 2.70 -4.18
C LYS A 132 -15.98 3.19 -2.85
N THR A 133 -15.16 3.94 -2.11
CA THR A 133 -15.59 4.62 -0.88
C THR A 133 -15.17 6.09 -0.89
N ASN A 134 -15.61 6.87 0.11
CA ASN A 134 -15.08 8.21 0.34
C ASN A 134 -13.83 8.23 1.24
N MET A 135 -13.34 7.07 1.68
CA MET A 135 -12.16 6.84 2.54
C MET A 135 -12.23 7.46 3.94
N LYS A 136 -13.40 7.94 4.36
CA LYS A 136 -13.53 8.52 5.71
C LYS A 136 -13.40 7.45 6.80
N GLU A 137 -13.77 6.21 6.50
CA GLU A 137 -13.67 5.04 7.37
C GLU A 137 -12.21 4.66 7.69
N GLU A 138 -11.25 5.03 6.81
CA GLU A 138 -9.81 4.81 7.00
C GLU A 138 -9.02 6.14 6.92
N GLY A 139 -9.58 7.21 7.47
CA GLY A 139 -8.86 8.46 7.70
C GLY A 139 -8.39 9.21 6.45
N ASP A 140 -9.16 9.14 5.36
CA ASP A 140 -8.86 9.75 4.07
C ASP A 140 -7.66 9.09 3.34
N ALA A 141 -7.40 7.78 3.54
CA ALA A 141 -6.45 7.00 2.76
C ALA A 141 -6.73 7.06 1.25
N GLY A 142 -5.78 6.63 0.42
CA GLY A 142 -5.97 6.55 -1.04
C GLY A 142 -6.72 5.29 -1.47
N ALA A 143 -6.31 4.17 -0.92
CA ALA A 143 -6.90 2.85 -1.08
C ALA A 143 -6.50 1.97 0.10
N TYR A 144 -7.11 0.82 0.23
CA TYR A 144 -6.73 -0.29 1.10
C TYR A 144 -7.35 -1.60 0.62
N THR A 145 -6.84 -2.72 1.09
CA THR A 145 -7.28 -4.06 0.68
C THR A 145 -7.68 -4.92 1.88
N HIS A 146 -8.84 -5.57 1.79
CA HIS A 146 -9.22 -6.70 2.64
C HIS A 146 -9.33 -7.97 1.80
N LYS A 147 -8.63 -9.05 2.17
CA LYS A 147 -8.62 -10.29 1.39
C LYS A 147 -8.27 -10.03 -0.08
N THR A 148 -9.26 -10.08 -0.99
CA THR A 148 -9.13 -9.76 -2.42
C THR A 148 -10.04 -8.60 -2.83
N GLU A 149 -10.52 -7.81 -1.87
CA GLU A 149 -11.39 -6.66 -2.04
C GLU A 149 -10.55 -5.39 -1.91
N ILE A 150 -10.40 -4.65 -2.99
CA ILE A 150 -9.66 -3.38 -3.05
C ILE A 150 -10.65 -2.23 -2.87
N TYR A 151 -10.55 -1.54 -1.76
CA TYR A 151 -11.30 -0.32 -1.47
C TYR A 151 -10.51 0.86 -2.01
N ILE A 152 -11.14 1.66 -2.87
CA ILE A 152 -10.45 2.77 -3.56
C ILE A 152 -11.21 4.08 -3.39
N GLY A 153 -10.47 5.14 -3.10
CA GLY A 153 -11.01 6.45 -2.79
C GLY A 153 -11.68 7.13 -3.99
N ALA A 154 -12.87 7.67 -3.77
CA ALA A 154 -13.56 8.49 -4.76
C ALA A 154 -12.67 9.66 -5.25
N SER A 155 -11.84 10.24 -4.37
CA SER A 155 -10.89 11.30 -4.73
C SER A 155 -9.78 10.81 -5.67
N VAL A 156 -9.49 9.51 -5.67
CA VAL A 156 -8.45 8.88 -6.51
C VAL A 156 -8.98 8.59 -7.92
N VAL A 157 -10.16 7.95 -8.00
CA VAL A 157 -10.70 7.48 -9.29
C VAL A 157 -11.49 8.54 -10.07
N ARG A 158 -11.85 9.63 -9.44
CA ARG A 158 -12.76 10.65 -10.01
C ARG A 158 -12.34 11.17 -11.38
N CYS A 159 -13.32 11.24 -12.28
CA CYS A 159 -13.28 11.97 -13.55
C CYS A 159 -14.47 12.88 -13.64
N ASN A 160 -14.27 14.14 -14.04
CA ASN A 160 -15.37 15.03 -14.40
C ASN A 160 -15.38 15.26 -15.91
N GLU A 161 -16.57 15.21 -16.53
CA GLU A 161 -16.80 15.86 -17.83
C GLU A 161 -17.05 17.34 -17.59
N SER A 162 -16.39 18.18 -18.38
CA SER A 162 -16.82 19.56 -18.51
C SER A 162 -17.99 19.65 -19.50
N GLU A 163 -18.80 20.71 -19.42
CA GLU A 163 -19.93 20.96 -20.32
C GLU A 163 -19.52 21.02 -21.81
N ASP A 164 -18.25 21.22 -22.10
CA ASP A 164 -17.63 21.21 -23.42
C ASP A 164 -17.16 19.85 -23.92
N GLY A 165 -17.46 18.75 -23.16
CA GLY A 165 -17.06 17.37 -23.50
C GLY A 165 -15.59 17.07 -23.25
N ILE A 166 -14.83 18.01 -22.68
CA ILE A 166 -13.42 17.76 -22.29
C ILE A 166 -13.38 17.07 -20.95
N ILE A 167 -12.78 15.86 -20.93
CA ILE A 167 -12.57 15.12 -19.68
C ILE A 167 -11.48 15.83 -18.89
N ARG A 168 -11.84 16.37 -17.74
CA ARG A 168 -10.88 16.87 -16.75
C ARG A 168 -10.68 15.83 -15.67
N LEU A 169 -9.44 15.39 -15.48
CA LEU A 169 -9.08 14.58 -14.32
C LEU A 169 -9.16 15.46 -13.07
N VAL A 170 -10.08 15.16 -12.19
CA VAL A 170 -10.21 15.81 -10.87
C VAL A 170 -9.62 14.92 -9.78
N GLY A 171 -9.36 13.65 -10.10
CA GLY A 171 -8.62 12.69 -9.28
C GLY A 171 -7.11 12.74 -9.54
N VAL A 172 -6.42 11.71 -9.10
CA VAL A 172 -4.99 11.54 -9.39
C VAL A 172 -4.74 11.23 -10.86
N SER A 173 -3.52 11.44 -11.35
CA SER A 173 -3.12 11.07 -12.71
C SER A 173 -3.24 9.55 -12.94
N ASN A 174 -3.32 9.12 -14.21
CA ASN A 174 -3.36 7.69 -14.52
C ASN A 174 -2.10 6.95 -14.01
N VAL A 175 -0.92 7.58 -14.06
CA VAL A 175 0.32 6.98 -13.54
C VAL A 175 0.22 6.74 -12.03
N GLN A 176 -0.29 7.71 -11.28
CA GLN A 176 -0.50 7.58 -9.84
C GLN A 176 -1.56 6.51 -9.51
N LEU A 177 -2.67 6.49 -10.26
CA LEU A 177 -3.70 5.46 -10.11
C LEU A 177 -3.14 4.06 -10.41
N TYR A 178 -2.39 3.90 -11.50
CA TYR A 178 -1.83 2.61 -11.89
C TYR A 178 -0.82 2.10 -10.85
N ARG A 179 0.00 3.00 -10.29
CA ARG A 179 0.92 2.67 -9.22
C ARG A 179 0.15 2.23 -7.96
N LEU A 180 -0.90 2.96 -7.57
CA LEU A 180 -1.72 2.60 -6.43
C LEU A 180 -2.42 1.26 -6.64
N VAL A 181 -3.02 1.02 -7.82
CA VAL A 181 -3.63 -0.28 -8.14
C VAL A 181 -2.59 -1.41 -8.12
N ALA A 182 -1.37 -1.18 -8.59
CA ALA A 182 -0.30 -2.17 -8.50
C ALA A 182 0.09 -2.46 -7.03
N HIS A 183 0.09 -1.45 -6.15
CA HIS A 183 0.30 -1.59 -4.73
C HIS A 183 -0.79 -2.48 -4.10
N GLU A 184 -2.07 -2.18 -4.33
CA GLU A 184 -3.19 -2.96 -3.79
C GLU A 184 -3.22 -4.41 -4.31
N LEU A 185 -2.86 -4.60 -5.59
CA LEU A 185 -2.75 -5.94 -6.17
C LEU A 185 -1.66 -6.79 -5.52
N PHE A 186 -0.62 -6.17 -4.96
CA PHE A 186 0.39 -6.89 -4.20
C PHE A 186 -0.22 -7.54 -2.96
N HIS A 187 -1.09 -6.84 -2.23
CA HIS A 187 -1.79 -7.40 -1.08
C HIS A 187 -2.67 -8.61 -1.48
N CYS A 188 -3.36 -8.53 -2.60
CA CYS A 188 -4.11 -9.67 -3.13
C CYS A 188 -3.20 -10.87 -3.44
N LEU A 189 -1.98 -10.64 -3.96
CA LEU A 189 -1.01 -11.69 -4.26
C LEU A 189 -0.50 -12.39 -2.99
N THR A 190 -0.07 -11.63 -1.99
CA THR A 190 0.50 -12.17 -0.75
C THR A 190 -0.53 -12.97 0.03
N ARG A 191 -1.79 -12.54 0.02
CA ARG A 191 -2.93 -13.24 0.65
C ARG A 191 -3.30 -14.52 -0.07
N ASN A 192 -3.32 -14.48 -1.41
CA ASN A 192 -3.68 -15.64 -2.22
C ASN A 192 -2.58 -16.70 -2.26
N SER A 193 -1.30 -16.32 -2.13
CA SER A 193 -0.16 -17.22 -2.23
C SER A 193 0.81 -17.08 -1.05
N PRO A 194 0.67 -17.92 -0.01
CA PRO A 194 1.63 -17.95 1.11
C PRO A 194 3.07 -18.25 0.67
N GLU A 195 3.27 -18.98 -0.43
CA GLU A 195 4.59 -19.24 -0.99
C GLU A 195 5.18 -17.95 -1.57
N PHE A 196 4.42 -17.20 -2.37
CA PHE A 196 4.81 -15.91 -2.89
C PHE A 196 5.17 -14.95 -1.75
N ARG A 197 4.31 -14.84 -0.74
CA ARG A 197 4.53 -14.01 0.45
C ARG A 197 5.85 -14.37 1.15
N ARG A 198 6.05 -15.64 1.49
CA ARG A 198 7.32 -16.09 2.12
C ARG A 198 8.55 -15.84 1.26
N GLY A 199 8.42 -15.93 -0.05
CA GLY A 199 9.51 -15.70 -0.98
C GLY A 199 9.91 -14.23 -1.07
N ILE A 200 8.94 -13.33 -1.27
CA ILE A 200 9.21 -11.92 -1.48
C ILE A 200 9.63 -11.21 -0.18
N TYR A 201 9.12 -11.60 0.98
CA TYR A 201 9.51 -11.07 2.28
C TYR A 201 11.01 -11.28 2.58
N LYS A 202 11.59 -12.36 2.08
CA LYS A 202 13.05 -12.62 2.23
C LYS A 202 13.91 -11.58 1.52
N LEU A 203 13.40 -10.89 0.51
CA LEU A 203 14.17 -9.87 -0.22
C LEU A 203 14.47 -8.66 0.65
N ILE A 204 13.64 -8.41 1.66
CA ILE A 204 13.86 -7.37 2.67
C ILE A 204 14.19 -7.97 4.06
N GLY A 205 14.80 -9.15 4.09
CA GLY A 205 15.32 -9.78 5.30
C GLY A 205 14.27 -10.41 6.23
N PHE A 206 12.96 -10.41 5.86
CA PHE A 206 11.92 -10.91 6.74
C PHE A 206 11.65 -12.40 6.57
N THR A 207 11.40 -13.04 7.70
CA THR A 207 10.99 -14.44 7.82
C THR A 207 9.56 -14.50 8.33
N VAL A 208 8.67 -15.11 7.55
CA VAL A 208 7.27 -15.35 7.93
C VAL A 208 7.19 -16.58 8.83
N MET A 209 6.47 -16.47 9.93
CA MET A 209 6.20 -17.52 10.91
C MET A 209 4.84 -18.18 10.68
N ASP A 210 4.56 -19.25 11.43
CA ASP A 210 3.27 -19.96 11.31
C ASP A 210 2.15 -19.33 12.17
N LYS A 211 2.48 -18.34 13.00
CA LYS A 211 1.53 -17.71 13.93
C LYS A 211 1.88 -16.26 14.16
N ASP A 212 0.83 -15.47 14.36
CA ASP A 212 0.95 -14.08 14.77
C ASP A 212 1.68 -13.92 16.12
N ILE A 213 2.38 -12.81 16.24
CA ILE A 213 3.08 -12.44 17.47
C ILE A 213 2.06 -11.93 18.48
N VAL A 214 2.14 -12.43 19.69
CA VAL A 214 1.33 -11.94 20.81
C VAL A 214 2.12 -10.88 21.57
N PHE A 215 1.72 -9.63 21.42
CA PHE A 215 2.35 -8.52 22.14
C PHE A 215 1.81 -8.40 23.56
N ALA A 216 2.63 -7.81 24.45
CA ALA A 216 2.14 -7.40 25.76
C ALA A 216 1.00 -6.37 25.62
N PRO A 217 0.01 -6.37 26.55
CA PRO A 217 -1.17 -5.50 26.45
C PRO A 217 -0.84 -4.02 26.24
N ALA A 218 0.23 -3.52 26.88
CA ALA A 218 0.66 -2.14 26.75
C ALA A 218 1.15 -1.75 25.35
N ILE A 219 1.63 -2.72 24.56
CA ILE A 219 1.98 -2.53 23.13
C ILE A 219 0.74 -2.78 22.28
N GLN A 220 0.05 -3.91 22.51
CA GLN A 220 -1.13 -4.29 21.73
C GLN A 220 -2.18 -3.17 21.64
N GLN A 221 -2.43 -2.47 22.73
CA GLN A 221 -3.40 -1.38 22.79
C GLN A 221 -3.00 -0.14 21.97
N LYS A 222 -1.73 -0.03 21.59
CA LYS A 222 -1.18 1.07 20.82
C LYS A 222 -0.93 0.72 19.36
N ILE A 223 -1.08 -0.53 18.97
CA ILE A 223 -0.89 -0.92 17.56
C ILE A 223 -1.94 -0.18 16.72
N LEU A 224 -1.47 0.50 15.69
CA LEU A 224 -2.30 1.00 14.61
C LEU A 224 -2.59 -0.17 13.68
N ASN A 225 -3.82 -0.68 13.70
CA ASN A 225 -4.22 -1.76 12.82
C ASN A 225 -4.45 -1.22 11.41
N ASN A 226 -3.62 -1.70 10.48
CA ASN A 226 -3.69 -1.37 9.07
C ASN A 226 -4.50 -2.45 8.34
N PRO A 227 -5.54 -2.10 7.57
CA PRO A 227 -6.32 -3.06 6.79
C PRO A 227 -5.48 -3.86 5.79
N ASP A 228 -4.33 -3.32 5.36
CA ASP A 228 -3.40 -3.97 4.44
C ASP A 228 -2.49 -5.00 5.11
N VAL A 229 -2.52 -5.11 6.44
CA VAL A 229 -1.71 -6.05 7.22
C VAL A 229 -2.62 -7.04 7.95
N GLU A 230 -2.93 -8.18 7.30
CA GLU A 230 -3.79 -9.21 7.91
C GLU A 230 -3.10 -9.98 9.04
N HIS A 231 -1.76 -10.11 9.00
CA HIS A 231 -0.97 -10.91 9.93
C HIS A 231 0.27 -10.18 10.41
N ILE A 232 0.50 -10.20 11.70
CA ILE A 232 1.74 -9.75 12.33
C ILE A 232 2.53 -11.01 12.74
N ASP A 233 3.01 -11.74 11.74
CA ASP A 233 3.58 -13.09 11.86
C ASP A 233 4.99 -13.20 11.30
N ASN A 234 5.75 -12.12 11.30
CA ASN A 234 7.04 -12.11 10.63
C ASN A 234 8.10 -11.35 11.43
N TYR A 235 9.37 -11.51 11.09
CA TYR A 235 10.49 -10.79 11.72
C TYR A 235 11.68 -10.68 10.78
N ALA A 236 12.49 -9.64 10.98
CA ALA A 236 13.85 -9.55 10.46
C ALA A 236 14.86 -9.36 11.61
N GLU A 237 16.15 -9.51 11.29
CA GLU A 237 17.23 -9.33 12.27
C GLU A 237 17.84 -7.93 12.12
N PHE A 238 17.76 -7.13 13.17
CA PHE A 238 18.29 -5.76 13.22
C PHE A 238 19.38 -5.62 14.30
N THR A 239 20.33 -4.73 14.06
CA THR A 239 21.37 -4.38 15.02
C THR A 239 20.95 -3.18 15.86
N ILE A 240 20.42 -3.43 17.06
CA ILE A 240 19.94 -2.43 17.99
C ILE A 240 20.91 -2.31 19.17
N LYS A 241 21.47 -1.11 19.37
CA LYS A 241 22.47 -0.84 20.44
C LYS A 241 23.62 -1.86 20.42
N GLY A 242 24.10 -2.16 19.21
CA GLY A 242 25.23 -3.09 18.99
C GLY A 242 24.90 -4.58 19.18
N LYS A 243 23.64 -4.96 19.29
CA LYS A 243 23.20 -6.35 19.45
C LYS A 243 22.18 -6.72 18.39
N LYS A 244 22.36 -7.86 17.75
CA LYS A 244 21.38 -8.42 16.83
C LYS A 244 20.14 -8.90 17.56
N ARG A 245 18.97 -8.52 17.03
CA ARG A 245 17.65 -8.85 17.56
C ARG A 245 16.71 -9.19 16.42
N LYS A 246 15.95 -10.25 16.60
CA LYS A 246 14.83 -10.57 15.71
C LYS A 246 13.64 -9.72 16.12
N CYS A 247 13.20 -8.82 15.25
CA CYS A 247 12.12 -7.89 15.54
C CYS A 247 11.07 -7.91 14.44
N GLU A 248 9.83 -7.74 14.83
CA GLU A 248 8.72 -7.35 13.98
C GLU A 248 8.72 -5.84 13.82
N LEU A 249 8.32 -5.37 12.64
CA LEU A 249 8.10 -3.95 12.33
C LEU A 249 6.60 -3.65 12.42
N VAL A 250 6.21 -2.82 13.36
CA VAL A 250 4.82 -2.41 13.58
C VAL A 250 4.71 -0.90 13.75
N VAL A 251 3.50 -0.37 13.58
CA VAL A 251 3.19 1.04 13.83
C VAL A 251 2.44 1.17 15.15
N LEU A 252 2.86 2.12 15.97
CA LEU A 252 2.19 2.45 17.21
C LEU A 252 1.63 3.87 17.15
N TYR A 253 0.44 4.07 17.68
CA TYR A 253 -0.07 5.40 18.00
C TYR A 253 0.83 6.08 19.02
N THR A 254 1.18 7.33 18.77
CA THR A 254 1.92 8.19 19.71
C THR A 254 0.98 8.93 20.66
N HIS A 255 -0.24 9.25 20.19
CA HIS A 255 -1.27 9.98 20.93
C HIS A 255 -2.64 9.34 20.75
N SER A 256 -3.49 9.45 21.76
CA SER A 256 -4.92 9.22 21.61
C SER A 256 -5.56 10.32 20.75
N TRP A 257 -6.75 10.05 20.21
CA TRP A 257 -7.52 11.06 19.48
C TRP A 257 -7.72 12.34 20.28
N GLU A 258 -8.04 12.23 21.57
CA GLU A 258 -8.26 13.40 22.46
C GLU A 258 -7.00 14.24 22.67
N GLU A 259 -5.85 13.59 22.87
CA GLU A 259 -4.56 14.28 23.02
C GLU A 259 -4.21 15.04 21.74
N ALA A 260 -4.37 14.41 20.58
CA ALA A 260 -4.08 15.02 19.29
C ALA A 260 -5.00 16.20 18.97
N VAL A 261 -6.32 16.07 19.25
CA VAL A 261 -7.27 17.17 19.08
C VAL A 261 -6.96 18.33 20.02
N ALA A 262 -6.50 18.06 21.25
CA ALA A 262 -6.10 19.10 22.18
C ALA A 262 -4.85 19.88 21.70
N GLU A 263 -3.98 19.25 20.92
CA GLU A 263 -2.76 19.86 20.37
C GLU A 263 -3.01 20.60 19.05
N GLU A 264 -3.71 20.00 18.09
CA GLU A 264 -3.84 20.50 16.70
C GLU A 264 -5.29 20.78 16.30
N GLY A 265 -6.28 20.45 17.12
CA GLY A 265 -7.69 20.60 16.82
C GLY A 265 -8.26 19.43 16.01
N GLU A 266 -9.50 19.57 15.54
CA GLU A 266 -10.26 18.50 14.84
C GLU A 266 -9.66 18.07 13.47
N GLY A 267 -8.66 18.81 12.99
CA GLY A 267 -7.94 18.46 11.75
C GLY A 267 -6.86 17.39 11.92
N ALA A 268 -6.58 16.94 13.15
CA ALA A 268 -5.59 15.90 13.42
C ALA A 268 -5.96 14.59 12.71
N THR A 269 -4.96 13.88 12.18
CA THR A 269 -5.12 12.56 11.55
C THR A 269 -4.20 11.54 12.21
N PHE A 270 -4.58 10.28 12.24
CA PHE A 270 -3.70 9.25 12.79
C PHE A 270 -2.42 9.06 11.96
N PHE A 271 -2.37 9.57 10.73
CA PHE A 271 -1.15 9.58 9.93
C PHE A 271 -0.07 10.50 10.49
N ASP A 272 -0.44 11.53 11.27
CA ASP A 272 0.49 12.46 11.89
C ASP A 272 0.92 12.00 13.29
N TYR A 273 0.14 11.10 13.92
CA TYR A 273 0.30 10.67 15.32
C TYR A 273 0.64 9.17 15.44
N ASN A 274 1.53 8.70 14.61
CA ASN A 274 2.02 7.32 14.64
C ASN A 274 3.54 7.26 14.55
N GLN A 275 4.11 6.11 14.89
CA GLN A 275 5.54 5.83 14.81
C GLN A 275 5.78 4.37 14.46
N SER A 276 6.62 4.13 13.44
CA SER A 276 7.14 2.80 13.14
C SER A 276 8.17 2.38 14.18
N VAL A 277 8.02 1.17 14.72
CA VAL A 277 8.88 0.64 15.77
C VAL A 277 9.24 -0.82 15.52
N LEU A 278 10.36 -1.24 16.11
CA LEU A 278 10.83 -2.62 16.10
C LEU A 278 10.51 -3.28 17.46
N VAL A 279 9.71 -4.34 17.43
CA VAL A 279 9.36 -5.12 18.62
C VAL A 279 10.09 -6.45 18.60
N PRO A 280 11.03 -6.74 19.55
CA PRO A 280 11.71 -8.01 19.61
C PRO A 280 10.73 -9.16 19.87
N ILE A 281 10.80 -10.22 19.05
CA ILE A 281 9.89 -11.36 19.17
C ILE A 281 10.12 -12.19 20.44
N ASP A 282 11.33 -12.13 21.03
CA ASP A 282 11.65 -12.76 22.32
C ASP A 282 11.26 -11.90 23.54
N LYS A 283 10.92 -10.63 23.32
CA LYS A 283 10.53 -9.65 24.35
C LYS A 283 9.41 -8.75 23.86
N PRO A 284 8.21 -9.28 23.62
CA PRO A 284 7.11 -8.54 22.99
C PRO A 284 6.44 -7.51 23.93
N ASN A 285 7.14 -7.14 25.01
CA ASN A 285 6.79 -6.06 25.94
C ASN A 285 7.70 -4.82 25.83
N LYS A 286 8.59 -4.79 24.84
CA LYS A 286 9.51 -3.69 24.55
C LYS A 286 9.47 -3.36 23.08
N TYR A 287 9.75 -2.12 22.75
CA TYR A 287 9.94 -1.68 21.37
C TYR A 287 11.12 -0.70 21.30
N TYR A 288 11.61 -0.52 20.11
CA TYR A 288 12.67 0.42 19.76
C TYR A 288 12.25 1.23 18.53
N PRO A 289 12.41 2.56 18.53
CA PRO A 289 12.30 3.34 17.30
C PRO A 289 13.20 2.77 16.20
N ILE A 290 12.78 2.84 14.95
CA ILE A 290 13.54 2.29 13.83
C ILE A 290 14.94 2.93 13.72
N GLU A 291 15.11 4.17 14.16
CA GLU A 291 16.36 4.92 14.18
C GLU A 291 17.41 4.32 15.16
N GLU A 292 16.98 3.51 16.13
CA GLU A 292 17.90 2.80 17.02
C GLU A 292 18.53 1.56 16.39
N ALA A 293 18.03 1.11 15.22
CA ALA A 293 18.63 0.04 14.45
C ALA A 293 19.63 0.62 13.44
N SER A 294 20.92 0.37 13.67
CA SER A 294 22.00 0.95 12.85
C SER A 294 22.04 0.42 11.42
N ASP A 295 21.38 -0.68 11.14
CA ASP A 295 21.30 -1.38 9.85
C ASP A 295 19.87 -1.46 9.29
N PHE A 296 18.93 -0.63 9.78
CA PHE A 296 17.55 -0.68 9.38
C PHE A 296 17.38 -0.61 7.85
N TRP A 297 17.93 0.43 7.24
CA TRP A 297 17.85 0.64 5.80
C TRP A 297 18.70 -0.34 4.98
N ASP A 298 19.74 -0.91 5.55
CA ASP A 298 20.53 -1.97 4.90
C ASP A 298 19.72 -3.27 4.81
N VAL A 299 18.84 -3.53 5.77
CA VAL A 299 18.00 -4.73 5.82
C VAL A 299 16.80 -4.60 4.89
N ILE A 300 16.00 -3.52 5.01
CA ILE A 300 14.73 -3.40 4.29
C ILE A 300 14.84 -2.69 2.93
N GLY A 301 15.98 -2.06 2.65
CA GLY A 301 16.14 -1.13 1.53
C GLY A 301 15.56 0.26 1.83
N HIS A 302 15.97 1.27 1.03
CA HIS A 302 15.58 2.66 1.25
C HIS A 302 15.00 3.27 -0.04
N ASN A 303 14.01 2.61 -0.65
CA ASN A 303 13.34 3.13 -1.84
C ASN A 303 12.03 3.84 -1.51
N THR A 304 11.54 3.70 -0.28
CA THR A 304 10.33 4.33 0.22
C THR A 304 10.49 4.70 1.69
N GLU A 305 9.86 5.79 2.10
CA GLU A 305 9.68 6.16 3.50
C GLU A 305 8.40 5.53 4.09
N TYR A 306 7.60 4.82 3.27
CA TYR A 306 6.37 4.16 3.69
C TYR A 306 6.68 2.81 4.34
N VAL A 307 7.28 2.86 5.52
CA VAL A 307 7.77 1.70 6.29
C VAL A 307 6.86 1.37 7.48
N LEU A 308 5.57 1.30 7.24
CA LEU A 308 4.57 1.00 8.27
C LEU A 308 4.57 -0.49 8.66
N ALA A 309 4.84 -1.35 7.71
CA ALA A 309 4.96 -2.80 7.87
C ALA A 309 5.81 -3.38 6.71
N PRO A 310 6.35 -4.60 6.84
CA PRO A 310 7.04 -5.26 5.72
C PRO A 310 6.14 -5.44 4.49
N GLU A 311 4.87 -5.70 4.68
CA GLU A 311 3.85 -5.81 3.63
C GLU A 311 3.77 -4.51 2.81
N GLU A 312 3.63 -3.37 3.46
CA GLU A 312 3.54 -2.04 2.86
C GLU A 312 4.83 -1.65 2.13
N THR A 313 5.98 -1.88 2.80
CA THR A 313 7.29 -1.62 2.20
C THR A 313 7.48 -2.40 0.91
N LEU A 314 7.05 -3.67 0.89
CA LEU A 314 7.13 -4.51 -0.31
C LEU A 314 6.10 -4.12 -1.36
N ALA A 315 4.88 -3.77 -0.99
CA ALA A 315 3.84 -3.32 -1.92
C ALA A 315 4.27 -2.06 -2.67
N ASP A 316 4.89 -1.11 -1.96
CA ASP A 316 5.41 0.12 -2.57
C ASP A 316 6.58 -0.18 -3.53
N ASN A 317 7.55 -1.03 -3.13
CA ASN A 317 8.66 -1.46 -3.98
C ASN A 317 8.18 -2.31 -5.18
N PHE A 318 7.20 -3.18 -4.99
CA PHE A 318 6.57 -3.94 -6.08
C PHE A 318 5.89 -3.02 -7.08
N SER A 319 5.10 -2.05 -6.61
CA SER A 319 4.46 -1.07 -7.48
C SER A 319 5.49 -0.30 -8.31
N CYS A 320 6.62 0.09 -7.71
CA CYS A 320 7.74 0.72 -8.41
C CYS A 320 8.38 -0.21 -9.45
N ALA A 321 8.62 -1.47 -9.12
CA ALA A 321 9.18 -2.46 -10.04
C ALA A 321 8.28 -2.67 -11.27
N VAL A 322 6.96 -2.79 -11.06
CA VAL A 322 5.97 -2.97 -12.12
C VAL A 322 5.88 -1.72 -12.99
N MET A 323 5.76 -0.53 -12.38
CA MET A 323 5.54 0.70 -13.12
C MET A 323 6.77 1.18 -13.87
N TYR A 324 7.95 1.13 -13.24
CA TYR A 324 9.14 1.81 -13.73
C TYR A 324 10.27 0.85 -14.18
N GLY A 325 10.20 -0.44 -13.79
CA GLY A 325 11.17 -1.45 -14.19
C GLY A 325 12.51 -1.34 -13.44
N PRO A 326 13.63 -1.86 -14.01
CA PRO A 326 14.91 -2.02 -13.34
C PRO A 326 15.49 -0.73 -12.77
N GLY A 327 16.02 -0.81 -11.55
CA GLY A 327 16.56 0.33 -10.83
C GLY A 327 17.90 0.85 -11.39
N ARG A 328 18.69 0.00 -12.05
CA ARG A 328 20.04 0.34 -12.52
C ARG A 328 20.14 0.81 -13.97
N ASN A 329 19.24 0.36 -14.84
CA ASN A 329 19.24 0.68 -16.25
C ASN A 329 17.89 1.24 -16.66
N SER A 330 17.63 2.47 -16.27
CA SER A 330 16.46 3.19 -16.77
C SER A 330 16.67 3.61 -18.22
N ASN A 331 16.71 2.66 -19.16
CA ASN A 331 16.23 2.88 -20.51
C ASN A 331 14.69 2.97 -20.47
N ILE A 332 14.19 3.76 -19.54
CA ILE A 332 12.78 4.14 -19.46
C ILE A 332 12.48 4.95 -20.70
N ALA A 333 11.48 4.55 -21.40
CA ALA A 333 11.28 4.71 -22.83
C ALA A 333 11.05 6.13 -23.33
N SER A 334 10.98 7.16 -22.52
CA SER A 334 10.96 8.56 -23.02
C SER A 334 11.56 9.53 -22.01
N ALA A 335 12.11 10.64 -22.52
CA ALA A 335 12.60 11.73 -21.67
C ALA A 335 11.50 12.28 -20.74
N LYS A 336 10.23 12.13 -21.14
CA LYS A 336 9.05 12.60 -20.43
C LYS A 336 8.65 11.66 -19.29
N GLU A 337 8.73 10.33 -19.50
CA GLU A 337 8.57 9.35 -18.41
C GLU A 337 9.72 9.45 -17.41
N LYS A 338 10.92 9.85 -17.83
CA LYS A 338 12.05 10.16 -16.93
C LYS A 338 11.82 11.39 -16.06
N GLU A 339 11.13 12.41 -16.57
CA GLU A 339 10.77 13.60 -15.79
C GLU A 339 9.61 13.34 -14.80
N GLU A 340 8.65 12.51 -15.18
CA GLU A 340 7.54 12.11 -14.31
C GLU A 340 7.96 11.06 -13.27
N SER A 341 8.93 10.20 -13.59
CA SER A 341 9.57 9.25 -12.68
C SER A 341 10.84 9.82 -12.07
N GLN A 342 10.76 10.92 -11.33
CA GLN A 342 11.88 11.40 -10.49
C GLN A 342 12.22 10.45 -9.32
N ILE A 343 11.83 9.20 -9.40
CA ILE A 343 12.11 8.19 -8.40
C ILE A 343 13.59 7.82 -8.51
N LYS A 344 14.39 8.41 -7.66
CA LYS A 344 15.74 7.94 -7.38
C LYS A 344 15.62 6.77 -6.40
N TYR A 345 15.82 5.57 -6.90
CA TYR A 345 16.02 4.43 -6.02
C TYR A 345 17.31 4.60 -5.22
N HIS A 346 17.19 4.68 -3.91
CA HIS A 346 18.33 4.67 -2.99
C HIS A 346 18.92 3.26 -2.91
N THR A 347 18.08 2.22 -3.02
CA THR A 347 18.47 0.81 -3.05
C THR A 347 17.99 0.15 -4.35
N PRO A 348 18.60 0.49 -5.52
CA PRO A 348 18.15 -0.02 -6.82
C PRO A 348 18.27 -1.54 -6.94
N GLN A 349 19.18 -2.18 -6.18
CA GLN A 349 19.33 -3.62 -6.14
C GLN A 349 18.04 -4.32 -5.68
N LEU A 350 17.32 -3.76 -4.70
CA LEU A 350 16.05 -4.34 -4.24
C LEU A 350 15.00 -4.42 -5.36
N ILE A 351 14.92 -3.38 -6.20
CA ILE A 351 14.01 -3.39 -7.36
C ILE A 351 14.42 -4.48 -8.35
N ASP A 352 15.71 -4.61 -8.64
CA ASP A 352 16.23 -5.66 -9.54
C ASP A 352 15.96 -7.05 -8.97
N ASP A 353 16.13 -7.25 -7.66
CA ASP A 353 15.87 -8.52 -6.97
C ASP A 353 14.37 -8.87 -6.97
N ILE A 354 13.49 -7.88 -6.79
CA ILE A 354 12.05 -8.06 -6.95
C ILE A 354 11.72 -8.52 -8.37
N ILE A 355 12.22 -7.84 -9.41
CA ILE A 355 11.97 -8.22 -10.81
C ILE A 355 12.47 -9.64 -11.08
N LEU A 356 13.65 -10.00 -10.59
CA LEU A 356 14.19 -11.34 -10.72
C LEU A 356 13.34 -12.40 -9.99
N PHE A 357 12.76 -12.03 -8.85
CA PHE A 357 11.85 -12.89 -8.12
C PHE A 357 10.54 -13.10 -8.89
N LEU A 358 9.95 -12.02 -9.42
CA LEU A 358 8.70 -12.10 -10.19
C LEU A 358 8.82 -12.99 -11.43
N LYS A 359 10.00 -13.00 -12.09
CA LYS A 359 10.27 -13.85 -13.27
C LYS A 359 10.32 -15.35 -12.97
N LYS A 360 10.29 -15.77 -11.71
CA LYS A 360 10.25 -17.20 -11.35
C LYS A 360 8.85 -17.80 -11.45
N TYR A 361 7.84 -16.95 -11.56
CA TYR A 361 6.45 -17.28 -11.79
C TYR A 361 6.10 -17.10 -13.28
#